data_cd0d808510b3146875f60fb59d4c377d
#
_entry.id   cd0d808510b3146875f60fb59d4c377d
#
_cell.length_a   1.000
_cell.length_b   1.000
_cell.length_c   1.000
_cell.angle_alpha   90.00
_cell.angle_beta   90.00
_cell.angle_gamma   90.00
#
_symmetry.space_group_name_H-M   'P 1'
#
loop_
_entity.id
_entity.type
_entity.pdbx_description
1 polymer ?
#
loop_
_entity_poly.entity_id
_entity_poly.type
_entity_poly.pdbx_seq_one_letter_code
_entity_poly.pdbx_strand_id
1 'polypeptide(L)'
;MTREVPSTVIDDIVQILAEQGFDGLAEAVTVVLNEAMKIERTHALGAQPYQRTPARRGQANGFKPKTVLSRLGKLELAVPQVRDSSFYPSALERGERSERALKVALAEMYVQGVSTRKVKAIVEELCGSEVSSTQVSRCAATLDEELTKWRERPLGAFPFMILDARYEKVRHGGCVVDCAVLVAVGIDPEGKREILGVSVKLSEAEVHWREFLGSLLARGLHGVELIVSDAHAGLKEARQACLPSVPWQRCQFHLQQNAMQYVPHVSQRAEVAADLRAVFNASNRAEADRLVTLAVEKYETSAPRLAEWIERNVPEGLTVFAWPAAIRRRLRTTNLLERLNRELKRRTRVATLFPNEASLLRLVSA
;
A
#
# COMPACT_ATOMS: atom_id res chain seq x y z
N MET A 1 20.35 -59.96 -27.56
CA MET A 1 20.78 -59.00 -26.52
C MET A 1 20.74 -57.61 -27.14
N THR A 2 19.64 -56.91 -27.00
CA THR A 2 19.47 -55.52 -27.45
C THR A 2 20.31 -54.65 -26.48
N ARG A 3 21.36 -54.03 -26.97
CA ARG A 3 22.09 -52.99 -26.24
C ARG A 3 21.12 -51.79 -26.08
N GLU A 4 20.68 -51.53 -24.86
CA GLU A 4 20.03 -50.27 -24.53
C GLU A 4 21.03 -49.14 -24.81
N VAL A 5 20.69 -48.26 -25.76
CA VAL A 5 21.42 -47.01 -26.00
C VAL A 5 21.15 -46.16 -24.77
N PRO A 6 22.17 -45.63 -24.09
CA PRO A 6 21.92 -44.76 -22.94
C PRO A 6 21.10 -43.54 -23.41
N SER A 7 19.92 -43.36 -22.81
CA SER A 7 19.05 -42.21 -23.06
C SER A 7 19.83 -40.92 -22.84
N THR A 8 19.73 -39.98 -23.73
CA THR A 8 20.28 -38.65 -23.52
C THR A 8 19.31 -37.84 -22.67
N VAL A 9 19.82 -36.83 -21.96
CA VAL A 9 18.96 -35.89 -21.19
C VAL A 9 17.83 -35.32 -22.05
N ILE A 10 18.10 -35.11 -23.34
CA ILE A 10 17.11 -34.63 -24.32
C ILE A 10 16.03 -35.68 -24.57
N ASP A 11 16.40 -36.93 -24.67
CA ASP A 11 15.42 -38.05 -24.90
C ASP A 11 14.51 -38.18 -23.69
N ASP A 12 15.04 -38.08 -22.47
CA ASP A 12 14.26 -38.10 -21.23
C ASP A 12 13.24 -36.94 -21.18
N ILE A 13 13.65 -35.72 -21.54
CA ILE A 13 12.76 -34.56 -21.60
C ILE A 13 11.67 -34.71 -22.63
N VAL A 14 12.05 -35.17 -23.86
CA VAL A 14 11.11 -35.38 -24.96
C VAL A 14 10.08 -36.47 -24.59
N GLN A 15 10.54 -37.52 -23.95
CA GLN A 15 9.64 -38.61 -23.49
C GLN A 15 8.64 -38.11 -22.45
N ILE A 16 9.09 -37.36 -21.41
CA ILE A 16 8.21 -36.80 -20.40
C ILE A 16 7.14 -35.91 -21.05
N LEU A 17 7.53 -35.03 -21.97
CA LEU A 17 6.61 -34.12 -22.63
C LEU A 17 5.66 -34.81 -23.62
N ALA A 18 6.11 -35.88 -24.25
CA ALA A 18 5.28 -36.70 -25.16
C ALA A 18 4.21 -37.50 -24.39
N GLU A 19 4.55 -37.99 -23.19
CA GLU A 19 3.66 -38.79 -22.35
C GLU A 19 2.68 -37.93 -21.54
N GLN A 20 3.14 -36.82 -21.00
CA GLN A 20 2.40 -36.01 -20.02
C GLN A 20 1.97 -34.63 -20.56
N GLY A 21 2.46 -34.20 -21.73
CA GLY A 21 2.16 -32.89 -22.28
C GLY A 21 2.65 -31.76 -21.37
N PHE A 22 1.82 -30.73 -21.19
CA PHE A 22 2.13 -29.60 -20.32
C PHE A 22 2.21 -29.95 -18.83
N ASP A 23 1.56 -31.04 -18.40
CA ASP A 23 1.61 -31.49 -17.00
C ASP A 23 2.99 -32.03 -16.62
N GLY A 24 3.76 -32.52 -17.60
CA GLY A 24 5.16 -32.93 -17.44
C GLY A 24 6.19 -31.80 -17.37
N LEU A 25 5.80 -30.53 -17.54
CA LEU A 25 6.76 -29.42 -17.59
C LEU A 25 7.60 -29.28 -16.31
N ALA A 26 7.02 -29.48 -15.14
CA ALA A 26 7.75 -29.41 -13.87
C ALA A 26 8.85 -30.49 -13.80
N GLU A 27 8.55 -31.70 -14.24
CA GLU A 27 9.49 -32.83 -14.29
C GLU A 27 10.57 -32.59 -15.35
N ALA A 28 10.21 -32.17 -16.55
CA ALA A 28 11.15 -31.83 -17.62
C ALA A 28 12.14 -30.72 -17.19
N VAL A 29 11.64 -29.65 -16.56
CA VAL A 29 12.48 -28.56 -16.02
C VAL A 29 13.36 -29.07 -14.87
N THR A 30 12.89 -30.00 -14.04
CA THR A 30 13.68 -30.63 -12.98
C THR A 30 14.89 -31.37 -13.55
N VAL A 31 14.70 -32.14 -14.63
CA VAL A 31 15.77 -32.85 -15.35
C VAL A 31 16.79 -31.84 -15.89
N VAL A 32 16.35 -30.79 -16.58
CA VAL A 32 17.23 -29.74 -17.13
C VAL A 32 18.05 -29.06 -16.03
N LEU A 33 17.42 -28.64 -14.94
CA LEU A 33 18.10 -27.97 -13.84
C LEU A 33 19.11 -28.88 -13.14
N ASN A 34 18.78 -30.14 -12.92
CA ASN A 34 19.70 -31.09 -12.32
C ASN A 34 20.94 -31.28 -13.20
N GLU A 35 20.81 -31.38 -14.51
CA GLU A 35 21.96 -31.48 -15.43
C GLU A 35 22.75 -30.16 -15.48
N ALA A 36 22.10 -29.03 -15.58
CA ALA A 36 22.77 -27.72 -15.55
C ALA A 36 23.63 -27.55 -14.28
N MET A 37 23.09 -27.91 -13.11
CA MET A 37 23.84 -27.86 -11.85
C MET A 37 25.02 -28.82 -11.81
N LYS A 38 24.94 -30.00 -12.45
CA LYS A 38 26.07 -30.95 -12.57
C LYS A 38 27.17 -30.38 -13.45
N ILE A 39 26.80 -29.75 -14.59
CA ILE A 39 27.75 -29.08 -15.50
C ILE A 39 28.45 -27.95 -14.76
N GLU A 40 27.71 -27.11 -14.05
CA GLU A 40 28.26 -25.98 -13.27
C GLU A 40 29.23 -26.47 -12.19
N ARG A 41 28.89 -27.55 -11.46
CA ARG A 41 29.82 -28.20 -10.52
C ARG A 41 31.08 -28.67 -11.20
N THR A 42 30.99 -29.29 -12.38
CA THR A 42 32.13 -29.79 -13.15
C THR A 42 33.04 -28.65 -13.55
N HIS A 43 32.52 -27.52 -14.00
CA HIS A 43 33.28 -26.31 -14.29
C HIS A 43 33.95 -25.74 -13.02
N ALA A 44 33.23 -25.67 -11.91
CA ALA A 44 33.79 -25.21 -10.63
C ALA A 44 34.94 -26.08 -10.14
N LEU A 45 34.84 -27.40 -10.32
CA LEU A 45 35.87 -28.36 -9.95
C LEU A 45 37.08 -28.38 -10.92
N GLY A 46 36.93 -27.84 -12.15
CA GLY A 46 37.97 -27.90 -13.19
C GLY A 46 38.33 -29.30 -13.65
N ALA A 47 37.44 -30.30 -13.45
CA ALA A 47 37.68 -31.70 -13.81
C ALA A 47 36.36 -32.47 -14.01
N GLN A 48 36.31 -33.38 -14.96
CA GLN A 48 35.21 -34.32 -15.15
C GLN A 48 35.05 -35.29 -13.98
N PRO A 49 33.90 -35.95 -13.81
CA PRO A 49 33.73 -37.03 -12.85
C PRO A 49 34.81 -38.08 -13.01
N TYR A 50 35.43 -38.48 -11.86
CA TYR A 50 36.53 -39.45 -11.77
C TYR A 50 37.85 -39.07 -12.48
N GLN A 51 37.93 -37.93 -13.18
CA GLN A 51 39.16 -37.47 -13.83
C GLN A 51 40.16 -36.96 -12.79
N ARG A 52 41.40 -37.42 -12.88
CA ARG A 52 42.55 -36.98 -12.09
C ARG A 52 43.37 -36.01 -12.94
N THR A 53 43.38 -34.73 -12.57
CA THR A 53 44.11 -33.66 -13.26
C THR A 53 44.64 -32.65 -12.26
N PRO A 54 45.84 -32.03 -12.51
CA PRO A 54 46.36 -30.94 -11.67
C PRO A 54 45.42 -29.71 -11.58
N ALA A 55 44.56 -29.54 -12.57
CA ALA A 55 43.58 -28.43 -12.59
C ALA A 55 42.39 -28.63 -11.65
N ARG A 56 42.26 -29.79 -11.03
CA ARG A 56 41.14 -30.11 -10.14
C ARG A 56 41.16 -29.27 -8.85
N ARG A 57 40.13 -28.53 -8.58
CA ARG A 57 40.01 -27.55 -7.47
C ARG A 57 39.20 -28.07 -6.27
N GLY A 58 38.87 -29.34 -6.20
CA GLY A 58 38.10 -29.90 -5.10
C GLY A 58 37.49 -31.27 -5.42
N GLN A 59 36.67 -31.77 -4.51
CA GLN A 59 36.01 -33.07 -4.64
C GLN A 59 34.49 -32.95 -4.60
N ALA A 60 33.81 -33.68 -5.48
CA ALA A 60 32.37 -33.82 -5.42
C ALA A 60 31.94 -34.54 -4.13
N ASN A 61 30.89 -34.07 -3.46
CA ASN A 61 30.41 -34.61 -2.18
C ASN A 61 28.91 -34.99 -2.28
N GLY A 62 28.55 -35.71 -3.32
CA GLY A 62 27.19 -36.17 -3.53
C GLY A 62 26.20 -35.07 -3.90
N PHE A 63 24.96 -35.28 -3.51
CA PHE A 63 23.81 -34.38 -3.78
C PHE A 63 22.98 -34.20 -2.51
N LYS A 64 22.39 -33.02 -2.35
CA LYS A 64 21.45 -32.71 -1.29
C LYS A 64 20.05 -32.47 -1.90
N PRO A 65 19.00 -33.19 -1.48
CA PRO A 65 17.66 -32.93 -1.96
C PRO A 65 17.18 -31.55 -1.54
N LYS A 66 16.53 -30.82 -2.47
CA LYS A 66 15.92 -29.53 -2.23
C LYS A 66 14.64 -29.42 -3.02
N THR A 67 13.53 -29.17 -2.33
CA THR A 67 12.25 -28.86 -2.98
C THR A 67 12.15 -27.35 -3.15
N VAL A 68 11.88 -26.91 -4.39
CA VAL A 68 11.64 -25.49 -4.74
C VAL A 68 10.25 -25.34 -5.31
N LEU A 69 9.47 -24.42 -4.78
CA LEU A 69 8.17 -24.04 -5.32
C LEU A 69 8.37 -23.04 -6.46
N SER A 70 7.91 -23.42 -7.66
CA SER A 70 7.99 -22.59 -8.86
C SER A 70 6.59 -22.34 -9.43
N ARG A 71 6.50 -21.48 -10.45
CA ARG A 71 5.28 -21.26 -11.24
C ARG A 71 4.84 -22.49 -12.04
N LEU A 72 5.69 -23.49 -12.19
CA LEU A 72 5.38 -24.76 -12.83
C LEU A 72 4.98 -25.86 -11.83
N GLY A 73 4.96 -25.55 -10.54
CA GLY A 73 4.73 -26.51 -9.47
C GLY A 73 5.96 -26.74 -8.59
N LYS A 74 5.97 -27.86 -7.86
CA LYS A 74 7.09 -28.27 -7.01
C LYS A 74 8.18 -28.92 -7.87
N LEU A 75 9.41 -28.40 -7.75
CA LEU A 75 10.59 -28.98 -8.37
C LEU A 75 11.41 -29.68 -7.27
N GLU A 76 11.65 -30.98 -7.44
CA GLU A 76 12.48 -31.77 -6.53
C GLU A 76 13.90 -31.89 -7.09
N LEU A 77 14.78 -31.03 -6.62
CA LEU A 77 16.14 -30.86 -7.14
C LEU A 77 17.16 -31.66 -6.34
N ALA A 78 18.13 -32.24 -7.03
CA ALA A 78 19.30 -32.88 -6.49
C ALA A 78 20.50 -31.90 -6.55
N VAL A 79 20.64 -31.06 -5.53
CA VAL A 79 21.66 -30.00 -5.49
C VAL A 79 23.05 -30.59 -5.29
N PRO A 80 23.96 -30.47 -6.29
CA PRO A 80 25.29 -31.03 -6.17
C PRO A 80 26.10 -30.32 -5.10
N GLN A 81 26.83 -31.10 -4.32
CA GLN A 81 27.70 -30.62 -3.25
C GLN A 81 29.18 -30.77 -3.63
N VAL A 82 30.01 -29.85 -3.15
CA VAL A 82 31.49 -29.89 -3.26
C VAL A 82 32.06 -29.83 -1.86
N ARG A 83 33.08 -30.65 -1.56
CA ARG A 83 33.77 -30.67 -0.28
C ARG A 83 34.67 -29.44 -0.18
N ASP A 84 34.73 -28.84 1.01
CA ASP A 84 35.60 -27.71 1.36
C ASP A 84 35.51 -26.50 0.39
N SER A 85 34.33 -26.23 -0.15
CA SER A 85 34.09 -25.18 -1.12
C SER A 85 32.83 -24.37 -0.81
N SER A 86 32.86 -23.09 -1.16
CA SER A 86 31.67 -22.20 -1.15
C SER A 86 30.74 -22.39 -2.34
N PHE A 87 31.01 -23.40 -3.18
CA PHE A 87 30.17 -23.68 -4.37
C PHE A 87 28.69 -23.82 -4.02
N TYR A 88 27.87 -23.16 -4.79
CA TYR A 88 26.44 -23.30 -4.78
C TYR A 88 25.92 -22.97 -6.19
N PRO A 89 25.00 -23.79 -6.78
CA PRO A 89 24.53 -23.56 -8.13
C PRO A 89 23.91 -22.19 -8.34
N SER A 90 24.26 -21.52 -9.44
CA SER A 90 23.76 -20.16 -9.76
C SER A 90 22.28 -20.11 -10.05
N ALA A 91 21.69 -21.23 -10.52
CA ALA A 91 20.26 -21.35 -10.76
C ALA A 91 19.42 -21.30 -9.48
N LEU A 92 20.05 -21.38 -8.30
CA LEU A 92 19.36 -21.45 -7.01
C LEU A 92 19.80 -20.33 -6.07
N GLU A 93 18.85 -19.71 -5.39
CA GLU A 93 19.12 -18.78 -4.30
C GLU A 93 19.35 -19.57 -2.98
N ARG A 94 20.40 -19.22 -2.23
CA ARG A 94 20.69 -19.84 -0.92
C ARG A 94 19.59 -19.52 0.07
N GLY A 95 19.12 -20.54 0.78
CA GLY A 95 18.07 -20.38 1.80
C GLY A 95 16.63 -20.30 1.23
N GLU A 96 16.48 -20.04 -0.05
CA GLU A 96 15.17 -19.88 -0.68
C GLU A 96 14.57 -21.21 -1.12
N ARG A 97 13.26 -21.33 -0.92
CA ARG A 97 12.45 -22.50 -1.32
C ARG A 97 11.36 -22.17 -2.32
N SER A 98 11.32 -20.96 -2.84
CA SER A 98 10.35 -20.51 -3.83
C SER A 98 11.02 -19.66 -4.89
N GLU A 99 10.55 -19.79 -6.11
CA GLU A 99 10.99 -18.96 -7.24
C GLU A 99 10.66 -17.47 -6.98
N ARG A 100 11.60 -16.59 -7.34
CA ARG A 100 11.43 -15.15 -7.15
C ARG A 100 10.20 -14.59 -7.88
N ALA A 101 9.96 -15.04 -9.13
CA ALA A 101 8.80 -14.59 -9.91
C ALA A 101 7.48 -14.97 -9.24
N LEU A 102 7.37 -16.16 -8.66
CA LEU A 102 6.19 -16.58 -7.90
C LEU A 102 6.01 -15.73 -6.65
N LYS A 103 7.08 -15.42 -5.90
CA LYS A 103 7.01 -14.54 -4.73
C LYS A 103 6.49 -13.15 -5.09
N VAL A 104 7.00 -12.56 -6.18
CA VAL A 104 6.55 -11.25 -6.67
C VAL A 104 5.08 -11.29 -7.05
N ALA A 105 4.64 -12.34 -7.78
CA ALA A 105 3.23 -12.49 -8.15
C ALA A 105 2.31 -12.62 -6.92
N LEU A 106 2.72 -13.39 -5.90
CA LEU A 106 1.97 -13.53 -4.65
C LEU A 106 1.86 -12.19 -3.90
N ALA A 107 2.96 -11.46 -3.82
CA ALA A 107 3.02 -10.15 -3.18
C ALA A 107 2.13 -9.14 -3.92
N GLU A 108 2.21 -9.10 -5.26
CA GLU A 108 1.39 -8.21 -6.10
C GLU A 108 -0.10 -8.52 -5.97
N MET A 109 -0.51 -9.78 -6.04
CA MET A 109 -1.91 -10.16 -5.83
C MET A 109 -2.43 -9.68 -4.46
N TYR A 110 -1.62 -9.80 -3.41
CA TYR A 110 -1.97 -9.32 -2.08
C TYR A 110 -2.15 -7.80 -2.05
N VAL A 111 -1.20 -7.06 -2.63
CA VAL A 111 -1.23 -5.59 -2.73
C VAL A 111 -2.44 -5.09 -3.52
N GLN A 112 -2.81 -5.79 -4.59
CA GLN A 112 -4.02 -5.49 -5.37
C GLN A 112 -5.33 -5.81 -4.63
N GLY A 113 -5.24 -6.30 -3.40
CA GLY A 113 -6.38 -6.58 -2.55
C GLY A 113 -7.04 -7.94 -2.84
N VAL A 114 -6.27 -8.91 -3.33
CA VAL A 114 -6.74 -10.30 -3.39
C VAL A 114 -6.54 -10.95 -2.03
N SER A 115 -7.60 -11.52 -1.44
CA SER A 115 -7.47 -12.16 -0.12
C SER A 115 -6.49 -13.33 -0.17
N THR A 116 -5.78 -13.59 0.94
CA THR A 116 -4.83 -14.70 1.03
C THR A 116 -5.45 -16.07 0.71
N ARG A 117 -6.75 -16.23 0.97
CA ARG A 117 -7.51 -17.44 0.58
C ARG A 117 -7.69 -17.54 -0.93
N LYS A 118 -8.03 -16.44 -1.61
CA LYS A 118 -8.15 -16.40 -3.07
C LYS A 118 -6.78 -16.57 -3.74
N VAL A 119 -5.73 -15.96 -3.20
CA VAL A 119 -4.36 -16.17 -3.67
C VAL A 119 -3.98 -17.64 -3.59
N LYS A 120 -4.28 -18.31 -2.45
CA LYS A 120 -4.09 -19.76 -2.32
C LYS A 120 -4.79 -20.52 -3.44
N ALA A 121 -6.09 -20.30 -3.65
CA ALA A 121 -6.87 -20.98 -4.67
C ALA A 121 -6.35 -20.75 -6.10
N ILE A 122 -5.95 -19.51 -6.41
CA ILE A 122 -5.38 -19.17 -7.72
C ILE A 122 -4.05 -19.93 -7.96
N VAL A 123 -3.18 -19.96 -6.96
CA VAL A 123 -1.87 -20.63 -7.08
C VAL A 123 -2.04 -22.15 -7.15
N GLU A 124 -2.98 -22.70 -6.40
CA GLU A 124 -3.31 -24.14 -6.45
C GLU A 124 -3.79 -24.55 -7.84
N GLU A 125 -4.65 -23.73 -8.46
CA GLU A 125 -5.14 -23.95 -9.82
C GLU A 125 -4.05 -23.76 -10.88
N LEU A 126 -3.22 -22.70 -10.76
CA LEU A 126 -2.22 -22.37 -11.78
C LEU A 126 -0.95 -23.21 -11.70
N CYS A 127 -0.52 -23.55 -10.49
CA CYS A 127 0.78 -24.18 -10.24
C CYS A 127 0.67 -25.60 -9.67
N GLY A 128 -0.54 -26.12 -9.47
CA GLY A 128 -0.76 -27.43 -8.84
C GLY A 128 -0.14 -27.55 -7.44
N SER A 129 0.10 -26.44 -6.78
CA SER A 129 0.85 -26.39 -5.51
C SER A 129 0.10 -25.63 -4.44
N GLU A 130 0.00 -26.21 -3.25
CA GLU A 130 -0.57 -25.53 -2.10
C GLU A 130 0.37 -24.45 -1.56
N VAL A 131 -0.14 -23.23 -1.44
CA VAL A 131 0.50 -22.10 -0.78
C VAL A 131 -0.31 -21.72 0.45
N SER A 132 0.30 -21.70 1.62
CA SER A 132 -0.38 -21.28 2.84
C SER A 132 -0.59 -19.76 2.89
N SER A 133 -1.63 -19.30 3.60
CA SER A 133 -1.84 -17.87 3.85
C SER A 133 -0.64 -17.21 4.56
N THR A 134 0.10 -17.98 5.37
CA THR A 134 1.34 -17.53 6.00
C THR A 134 2.45 -17.28 4.98
N GLN A 135 2.57 -18.14 3.96
CA GLN A 135 3.55 -17.93 2.87
C GLN A 135 3.21 -16.70 2.03
N VAL A 136 1.94 -16.48 1.70
CA VAL A 136 1.49 -15.24 1.02
C VAL A 136 1.84 -14.01 1.85
N SER A 137 1.57 -14.03 3.16
CA SER A 137 1.91 -12.93 4.08
C SER A 137 3.41 -12.69 4.16
N ARG A 138 4.24 -13.75 4.16
CA ARG A 138 5.70 -13.62 4.11
C ARG A 138 6.19 -13.03 2.79
N CYS A 139 5.63 -13.45 1.67
CA CYS A 139 5.95 -12.84 0.36
C CYS A 139 5.58 -11.35 0.34
N ALA A 140 4.42 -10.98 0.88
CA ALA A 140 4.03 -9.58 0.99
C ALA A 140 4.98 -8.78 1.92
N ALA A 141 5.53 -9.42 2.96
CA ALA A 141 6.50 -8.78 3.85
C ALA A 141 7.83 -8.40 3.16
N THR A 142 8.19 -9.05 2.05
CA THR A 142 9.39 -8.67 1.27
C THR A 142 9.28 -7.27 0.66
N LEU A 143 8.06 -6.72 0.56
CA LEU A 143 7.83 -5.35 0.09
C LEU A 143 8.11 -4.30 1.18
N ASP A 144 8.26 -4.70 2.46
CA ASP A 144 8.35 -3.76 3.57
C ASP A 144 9.55 -2.81 3.46
N GLU A 145 10.68 -3.27 2.92
CA GLU A 145 11.86 -2.41 2.69
C GLU A 145 11.58 -1.31 1.67
N GLU A 146 10.98 -1.64 0.53
CA GLU A 146 10.66 -0.67 -0.52
C GLU A 146 9.58 0.30 -0.06
N LEU A 147 8.56 -0.21 0.64
CA LEU A 147 7.51 0.62 1.21
C LEU A 147 8.06 1.53 2.33
N THR A 148 9.04 1.07 3.09
CA THR A 148 9.70 1.89 4.11
C THR A 148 10.54 2.99 3.46
N LYS A 149 11.35 2.68 2.44
CA LYS A 149 12.07 3.68 1.65
C LYS A 149 11.13 4.73 1.09
N TRP A 150 9.98 4.32 0.57
CA TRP A 150 8.96 5.24 0.08
C TRP A 150 8.37 6.12 1.20
N ARG A 151 8.04 5.54 2.35
CA ARG A 151 7.51 6.30 3.50
C ARG A 151 8.51 7.29 4.08
N GLU A 152 9.81 6.96 4.04
CA GLU A 152 10.89 7.75 4.62
C GLU A 152 11.61 8.66 3.60
N ARG A 153 11.17 8.65 2.34
CA ARG A 153 11.79 9.46 1.30
C ARG A 153 11.79 10.95 1.66
N PRO A 154 12.83 11.71 1.27
CA PRO A 154 12.86 13.15 1.45
C PRO A 154 11.66 13.82 0.76
N LEU A 155 11.15 14.86 1.38
CA LEU A 155 10.11 15.73 0.83
C LEU A 155 10.74 17.08 0.43
N GLY A 156 9.94 17.92 -0.21
CA GLY A 156 10.35 19.24 -0.66
C GLY A 156 9.30 20.30 -0.31
N ALA A 157 9.18 21.30 -1.18
CA ALA A 157 8.20 22.37 -1.06
C ALA A 157 6.82 21.89 -1.52
N PHE A 158 5.83 22.01 -0.65
CA PHE A 158 4.43 21.72 -0.95
C PHE A 158 3.55 22.85 -0.39
N PRO A 159 3.21 23.87 -1.20
CA PRO A 159 2.38 25.01 -0.75
C PRO A 159 1.02 24.59 -0.19
N PHE A 160 0.44 23.51 -0.69
CA PHE A 160 -0.86 23.07 -0.21
C PHE A 160 -0.80 21.64 0.30
N MET A 161 -1.32 21.42 1.51
CA MET A 161 -1.39 20.11 2.15
C MET A 161 -2.84 19.75 2.50
N ILE A 162 -3.27 18.55 2.13
CA ILE A 162 -4.60 18.03 2.43
C ILE A 162 -4.43 16.84 3.36
N LEU A 163 -5.12 16.88 4.51
CA LEU A 163 -5.06 15.84 5.53
C LEU A 163 -6.43 15.18 5.67
N ASP A 164 -6.41 13.89 5.89
CA ASP A 164 -7.62 13.09 6.14
C ASP A 164 -7.28 11.84 6.94
N ALA A 165 -8.28 11.25 7.56
CA ALA A 165 -8.16 9.98 8.24
C ALA A 165 -9.34 9.07 7.94
N ARG A 166 -9.10 7.76 8.03
CA ARG A 166 -10.16 6.75 7.93
C ARG A 166 -9.88 5.61 8.90
N TYR A 167 -10.91 4.90 9.29
CA TYR A 167 -10.79 3.80 10.23
C TYR A 167 -10.85 2.44 9.54
N GLU A 168 -9.99 1.52 10.00
CA GLU A 168 -9.96 0.11 9.59
C GLU A 168 -9.83 -0.77 10.83
N LYS A 169 -10.44 -1.97 10.78
CA LYS A 169 -10.41 -2.91 11.90
C LYS A 169 -9.11 -3.71 11.93
N VAL A 170 -8.46 -3.69 13.10
CA VAL A 170 -7.17 -4.34 13.34
C VAL A 170 -7.24 -5.15 14.62
N ARG A 171 -6.56 -6.29 14.66
CA ARG A 171 -6.35 -7.05 15.87
C ARG A 171 -5.14 -6.49 16.64
N HIS A 172 -5.40 -5.95 17.82
CA HIS A 172 -4.40 -5.38 18.71
C HIS A 172 -4.58 -5.93 20.12
N GLY A 173 -3.52 -6.47 20.76
CA GLY A 173 -3.58 -7.01 22.12
C GLY A 173 -4.67 -8.09 22.35
N GLY A 174 -4.99 -8.88 21.32
CA GLY A 174 -6.05 -9.90 21.38
C GLY A 174 -7.46 -9.38 21.08
N CYS A 175 -7.68 -8.07 21.04
CA CYS A 175 -8.96 -7.42 20.75
C CYS A 175 -9.04 -6.89 19.32
N VAL A 176 -10.26 -6.65 18.84
CA VAL A 176 -10.50 -5.94 17.58
C VAL A 176 -10.71 -4.46 17.90
N VAL A 177 -9.87 -3.61 17.34
CA VAL A 177 -9.93 -2.16 17.51
C VAL A 177 -10.04 -1.46 16.15
N ASP A 178 -10.62 -0.28 16.14
CA ASP A 178 -10.63 0.59 14.97
C ASP A 178 -9.34 1.44 14.98
N CYS A 179 -8.45 1.21 14.00
CA CYS A 179 -7.22 1.98 13.85
C CYS A 179 -7.42 3.08 12.80
N ALA A 180 -6.91 4.27 13.10
CA ALA A 180 -6.90 5.40 12.18
C ALA A 180 -5.77 5.24 11.15
N VAL A 181 -6.10 5.34 9.88
CA VAL A 181 -5.17 5.49 8.75
C VAL A 181 -5.09 6.98 8.44
N LEU A 182 -4.02 7.63 8.86
CA LEU A 182 -3.75 9.04 8.64
C LEU A 182 -3.08 9.20 7.28
N VAL A 183 -3.55 10.15 6.47
CA VAL A 183 -3.06 10.38 5.10
C VAL A 183 -2.78 11.86 4.91
N ALA A 184 -1.63 12.16 4.28
CA ALA A 184 -1.27 13.51 3.84
C ALA A 184 -0.99 13.51 2.34
N VAL A 185 -1.63 14.42 1.62
CA VAL A 185 -1.38 14.70 0.20
C VAL A 185 -0.89 16.14 0.06
N GLY A 186 0.22 16.33 -0.63
CA GLY A 186 0.74 17.61 -1.01
C GLY A 186 0.38 17.99 -2.45
N ILE A 187 0.37 19.28 -2.73
CA ILE A 187 0.36 19.86 -4.06
C ILE A 187 1.60 20.71 -4.16
N ASP A 188 2.48 20.36 -5.11
CA ASP A 188 3.74 21.07 -5.36
C ASP A 188 3.50 22.44 -6.06
N PRO A 189 4.54 23.27 -6.24
CA PRO A 189 4.42 24.56 -6.91
C PRO A 189 3.93 24.45 -8.36
N GLU A 190 4.17 23.34 -9.03
CA GLU A 190 3.72 23.06 -10.40
C GLU A 190 2.26 22.56 -10.45
N GLY A 191 1.63 22.37 -9.29
CA GLY A 191 0.24 21.88 -9.16
C GLY A 191 0.08 20.37 -9.25
N LYS A 192 1.19 19.61 -9.24
CA LYS A 192 1.20 18.16 -9.19
C LYS A 192 0.87 17.68 -7.77
N ARG A 193 0.17 16.58 -7.70
CA ARG A 193 -0.27 15.97 -6.44
C ARG A 193 0.63 14.81 -6.07
N GLU A 194 1.01 14.74 -4.79
CA GLU A 194 1.82 13.66 -4.27
C GLU A 194 1.33 13.22 -2.89
N ILE A 195 1.31 11.91 -2.64
CA ILE A 195 1.05 11.37 -1.30
C ILE A 195 2.32 11.58 -0.48
N LEU A 196 2.28 12.50 0.48
CA LEU A 196 3.42 12.83 1.33
C LEU A 196 3.71 11.73 2.36
N GLY A 197 2.67 11.11 2.87
CA GLY A 197 2.80 10.03 3.83
C GLY A 197 1.49 9.37 4.20
N VAL A 198 1.63 8.19 4.78
CA VAL A 198 0.55 7.39 5.36
C VAL A 198 1.04 6.85 6.70
N SER A 199 0.18 6.86 7.73
CA SER A 199 0.48 6.30 9.04
C SER A 199 -0.74 5.55 9.58
N VAL A 200 -0.49 4.46 10.31
CA VAL A 200 -1.54 3.70 11.01
C VAL A 200 -1.35 3.92 12.50
N LYS A 201 -2.39 4.36 13.17
CA LYS A 201 -2.40 4.69 14.60
C LYS A 201 -3.68 4.17 15.24
N LEU A 202 -3.67 3.99 16.56
CA LEU A 202 -4.83 3.48 17.29
C LEU A 202 -6.03 4.43 17.27
N SER A 203 -5.80 5.72 17.04
CA SER A 203 -6.86 6.75 16.99
C SER A 203 -6.38 8.02 16.29
N GLU A 204 -7.29 8.96 16.08
CA GLU A 204 -7.00 10.32 15.63
C GLU A 204 -6.67 11.30 16.79
N ALA A 205 -6.10 10.79 17.88
CA ALA A 205 -5.67 11.63 18.99
C ALA A 205 -4.58 12.63 18.54
N GLU A 206 -4.50 13.76 19.24
CA GLU A 206 -3.51 14.81 18.97
C GLU A 206 -2.08 14.26 18.87
N VAL A 207 -1.68 13.40 19.81
CA VAL A 207 -0.34 12.81 19.84
C VAL A 207 0.01 12.08 18.53
N HIS A 208 -0.93 11.32 17.97
CA HIS A 208 -0.72 10.57 16.75
C HIS A 208 -0.62 11.48 15.52
N TRP A 209 -1.42 12.53 15.46
CA TRP A 209 -1.32 13.55 14.42
C TRP A 209 -0.02 14.36 14.54
N ARG A 210 0.42 14.70 15.77
CA ARG A 210 1.70 15.39 16.00
C ARG A 210 2.88 14.52 15.52
N GLU A 211 2.91 13.25 15.88
CA GLU A 211 3.93 12.32 15.39
C GLU A 211 3.94 12.24 13.86
N PHE A 212 2.77 12.15 13.25
CA PHE A 212 2.65 12.06 11.80
C PHE A 212 3.13 13.34 11.12
N LEU A 213 2.64 14.53 11.53
CA LEU A 213 3.08 15.82 10.99
C LEU A 213 4.57 16.06 11.25
N GLY A 214 5.06 15.73 12.45
CA GLY A 214 6.48 15.82 12.80
C GLY A 214 7.35 14.94 11.87
N SER A 215 6.89 13.74 11.50
CA SER A 215 7.60 12.89 10.56
C SER A 215 7.69 13.50 9.16
N LEU A 216 6.66 14.20 8.69
CA LEU A 216 6.69 14.89 7.40
C LEU A 216 7.69 16.05 7.42
N LEU A 217 7.69 16.84 8.49
CA LEU A 217 8.64 17.94 8.68
C LEU A 217 10.09 17.45 8.77
N ALA A 218 10.34 16.38 9.53
CA ALA A 218 11.66 15.77 9.64
C ALA A 218 12.21 15.25 8.30
N ARG A 219 11.32 14.86 7.37
CA ARG A 219 11.66 14.45 6.00
C ARG A 219 11.84 15.63 5.04
N GLY A 220 11.83 16.89 5.54
CA GLY A 220 12.10 18.08 4.76
C GLY A 220 10.86 18.74 4.13
N LEU A 221 9.64 18.42 4.56
CA LEU A 221 8.45 19.17 4.14
C LEU A 221 8.58 20.64 4.55
N HIS A 222 8.45 21.54 3.58
CA HIS A 222 8.50 22.99 3.83
C HIS A 222 7.62 23.78 2.85
N GLY A 223 7.49 25.10 3.07
CA GLY A 223 6.76 25.99 2.17
C GLY A 223 5.24 25.81 2.22
N VAL A 224 4.68 25.21 3.27
CA VAL A 224 3.24 24.99 3.39
C VAL A 224 2.54 26.33 3.65
N GLU A 225 1.65 26.72 2.75
CA GLU A 225 0.86 27.96 2.78
C GLU A 225 -0.59 27.74 3.21
N LEU A 226 -1.14 26.54 3.02
CA LEU A 226 -2.50 26.19 3.41
C LEU A 226 -2.62 24.71 3.75
N ILE A 227 -3.30 24.43 4.86
CA ILE A 227 -3.73 23.07 5.22
C ILE A 227 -5.24 22.96 5.05
N VAL A 228 -5.69 21.90 4.36
CA VAL A 228 -7.11 21.57 4.19
C VAL A 228 -7.41 20.26 4.91
N SER A 229 -8.40 20.25 5.78
CA SER A 229 -8.84 19.03 6.45
C SER A 229 -10.28 19.14 6.94
N ASP A 230 -10.76 18.09 7.55
CA ASP A 230 -11.95 18.15 8.36
C ASP A 230 -11.64 18.73 9.78
N ALA A 231 -12.65 18.87 10.64
CA ALA A 231 -12.52 19.53 11.93
C ALA A 231 -12.36 18.54 13.09
N HIS A 232 -11.59 17.46 12.91
CA HIS A 232 -11.27 16.58 14.02
C HIS A 232 -10.42 17.30 15.08
N ALA A 233 -10.81 17.19 16.38
CA ALA A 233 -10.15 17.95 17.47
C ALA A 233 -8.65 17.66 17.55
N GLY A 234 -8.25 16.37 17.55
CA GLY A 234 -6.84 16.01 17.64
C GLY A 234 -6.00 16.54 16.48
N LEU A 235 -6.57 16.62 15.26
CA LEU A 235 -5.89 17.19 14.11
C LEU A 235 -5.75 18.72 14.23
N LYS A 236 -6.78 19.40 14.73
CA LYS A 236 -6.73 20.87 14.96
C LYS A 236 -5.61 21.23 15.93
N GLU A 237 -5.51 20.54 17.06
CA GLU A 237 -4.48 20.76 18.08
C GLU A 237 -3.08 20.42 17.55
N ALA A 238 -2.93 19.27 16.89
CA ALA A 238 -1.65 18.86 16.32
C ALA A 238 -1.14 19.84 15.25
N ARG A 239 -2.02 20.31 14.37
CA ARG A 239 -1.70 21.32 13.36
C ARG A 239 -1.25 22.63 14.03
N GLN A 240 -1.98 23.09 15.02
CA GLN A 240 -1.63 24.33 15.74
C GLN A 240 -0.26 24.20 16.43
N ALA A 241 0.08 23.02 16.94
CA ALA A 241 1.36 22.78 17.58
C ALA A 241 2.53 22.65 16.60
N CYS A 242 2.33 21.98 15.45
CA CYS A 242 3.41 21.68 14.50
C CYS A 242 3.58 22.79 13.43
N LEU A 243 2.49 23.46 13.04
CA LEU A 243 2.44 24.43 11.93
C LEU A 243 1.56 25.63 12.31
N PRO A 244 1.88 26.37 13.40
CA PRO A 244 1.02 27.40 13.96
C PRO A 244 0.77 28.59 13.02
N SER A 245 1.74 28.93 12.16
CA SER A 245 1.64 30.01 11.19
C SER A 245 0.89 29.68 9.91
N VAL A 246 0.58 28.39 9.67
CA VAL A 246 -0.06 27.97 8.43
C VAL A 246 -1.57 28.12 8.55
N PRO A 247 -2.21 28.89 7.65
CA PRO A 247 -3.67 28.99 7.57
C PRO A 247 -4.33 27.64 7.39
N TRP A 248 -5.52 27.50 7.99
CA TRP A 248 -6.31 26.29 7.90
C TRP A 248 -7.64 26.53 7.21
N GLN A 249 -7.98 25.67 6.28
CA GLN A 249 -9.25 25.59 5.59
C GLN A 249 -10.01 24.34 6.04
N ARG A 250 -11.14 24.51 6.69
CA ARG A 250 -12.03 23.39 6.94
C ARG A 250 -12.70 22.95 5.65
N CYS A 251 -12.76 21.64 5.40
CA CYS A 251 -13.39 21.07 4.24
C CYS A 251 -14.88 21.49 4.12
N GLN A 252 -15.23 22.24 3.07
CA GLN A 252 -16.59 22.75 2.87
C GLN A 252 -17.62 21.63 2.70
N PHE A 253 -17.24 20.46 2.16
CA PHE A 253 -18.12 19.30 2.05
C PHE A 253 -18.51 18.79 3.45
N HIS A 254 -17.53 18.54 4.32
CA HIS A 254 -17.79 18.10 5.69
C HIS A 254 -18.51 19.17 6.51
N LEU A 255 -18.19 20.46 6.29
CA LEU A 255 -18.96 21.56 6.88
C LEU A 255 -20.44 21.47 6.53
N GLN A 256 -20.77 21.39 5.24
CA GLN A 256 -22.15 21.26 4.80
C GLN A 256 -22.84 20.00 5.37
N GLN A 257 -22.13 18.87 5.39
CA GLN A 257 -22.67 17.63 5.95
C GLN A 257 -22.95 17.77 7.46
N ASN A 258 -22.05 18.38 8.20
CA ASN A 258 -22.21 18.60 9.63
C ASN A 258 -23.35 19.56 9.94
N ALA A 259 -23.57 20.61 9.13
CA ALA A 259 -24.71 21.52 9.27
C ALA A 259 -26.04 20.79 9.20
N MET A 260 -26.15 19.73 8.39
CA MET A 260 -27.39 18.96 8.23
C MET A 260 -27.86 18.28 9.52
N GLN A 261 -26.99 18.10 10.52
CA GLN A 261 -27.33 17.55 11.85
C GLN A 261 -28.11 18.55 12.72
N TYR A 262 -28.01 19.84 12.42
CA TYR A 262 -28.67 20.94 13.13
C TYR A 262 -29.95 21.41 12.44
N VAL A 263 -30.31 20.83 11.28
CA VAL A 263 -31.52 21.14 10.54
C VAL A 263 -32.70 20.42 11.17
N PRO A 264 -33.75 21.15 11.72
CA PRO A 264 -34.85 20.52 12.47
C PRO A 264 -35.70 19.57 11.63
N HIS A 265 -35.96 19.92 10.37
CA HIS A 265 -36.85 19.16 9.48
C HIS A 265 -36.11 18.76 8.20
N VAL A 266 -36.33 17.51 7.78
CA VAL A 266 -35.72 16.96 6.55
C VAL A 266 -36.04 17.78 5.31
N SER A 267 -37.28 18.35 5.25
CA SER A 267 -37.73 19.22 4.15
C SER A 267 -36.88 20.50 3.99
N GLN A 268 -36.28 21.00 5.05
CA GLN A 268 -35.44 22.21 5.02
C GLN A 268 -33.99 21.94 4.58
N ARG A 269 -33.55 20.68 4.57
CA ARG A 269 -32.15 20.34 4.26
C ARG A 269 -31.70 20.80 2.88
N ALA A 270 -32.59 20.74 1.87
CA ALA A 270 -32.26 21.17 0.51
C ALA A 270 -32.01 22.68 0.46
N GLU A 271 -32.82 23.46 1.18
CA GLU A 271 -32.72 24.92 1.28
C GLU A 271 -31.43 25.32 2.01
N VAL A 272 -31.17 24.78 3.20
CA VAL A 272 -29.95 25.03 3.96
C VAL A 272 -28.69 24.67 3.16
N ALA A 273 -28.72 23.55 2.44
CA ALA A 273 -27.63 23.14 1.57
C ALA A 273 -27.44 24.12 0.38
N ALA A 274 -28.48 24.73 -0.12
CA ALA A 274 -28.40 25.76 -1.16
C ALA A 274 -27.80 27.04 -0.64
N ASP A 275 -28.23 27.51 0.54
CA ASP A 275 -27.68 28.71 1.18
C ASP A 275 -26.16 28.53 1.49
N LEU A 276 -25.75 27.41 2.07
CA LEU A 276 -24.33 27.13 2.31
C LEU A 276 -23.53 27.04 1.00
N ARG A 277 -24.10 26.45 -0.06
CA ARG A 277 -23.44 26.46 -1.37
C ARG A 277 -23.30 27.86 -1.95
N ALA A 278 -24.28 28.75 -1.74
CA ALA A 278 -24.18 30.15 -2.15
C ALA A 278 -23.01 30.83 -1.45
N VAL A 279 -22.88 30.66 -0.12
CA VAL A 279 -21.72 31.15 0.66
C VAL A 279 -20.41 30.65 0.06
N PHE A 280 -20.26 29.34 -0.16
CA PHE A 280 -19.01 28.75 -0.65
C PHE A 280 -18.68 29.08 -2.11
N ASN A 281 -19.67 29.50 -2.90
CA ASN A 281 -19.50 29.92 -4.29
C ASN A 281 -19.48 31.44 -4.47
N ALA A 282 -19.45 32.21 -3.38
CA ALA A 282 -19.39 33.67 -3.43
C ALA A 282 -18.18 34.15 -4.28
N SER A 283 -18.33 35.31 -4.90
CA SER A 283 -17.32 35.91 -5.76
C SER A 283 -16.03 36.28 -5.01
N ASN A 284 -16.17 36.73 -3.76
CA ASN A 284 -15.06 37.12 -2.89
C ASN A 284 -15.42 36.89 -1.42
N ARG A 285 -14.46 37.16 -0.53
CA ARG A 285 -14.60 36.92 0.91
C ARG A 285 -15.70 37.84 1.53
N ALA A 286 -15.77 39.08 1.16
CA ALA A 286 -16.78 40.01 1.70
C ALA A 286 -18.20 39.54 1.36
N GLU A 287 -18.43 39.08 0.13
CA GLU A 287 -19.71 38.52 -0.26
C GLU A 287 -20.02 37.23 0.48
N ALA A 288 -19.03 36.36 0.69
CA ALA A 288 -19.22 35.14 1.49
C ALA A 288 -19.61 35.47 2.93
N ASP A 289 -18.95 36.43 3.57
CA ASP A 289 -19.25 36.87 4.94
C ASP A 289 -20.67 37.47 5.00
N ARG A 290 -21.07 38.29 4.02
CA ARG A 290 -22.43 38.83 3.91
C ARG A 290 -23.48 37.73 3.83
N LEU A 291 -23.24 36.73 3.01
CA LEU A 291 -24.16 35.58 2.86
C LEU A 291 -24.23 34.72 4.14
N VAL A 292 -23.15 34.61 4.90
CA VAL A 292 -23.17 33.96 6.22
C VAL A 292 -24.10 34.72 7.15
N THR A 293 -23.97 36.05 7.23
CA THR A 293 -24.84 36.91 8.08
C THR A 293 -26.31 36.72 7.72
N LEU A 294 -26.65 36.76 6.41
CA LEU A 294 -28.00 36.54 5.95
C LEU A 294 -28.54 35.13 6.29
N ALA A 295 -27.68 34.09 6.21
CA ALA A 295 -28.11 32.76 6.59
C ALA A 295 -28.35 32.65 8.10
N VAL A 296 -27.53 33.29 8.94
CA VAL A 296 -27.72 33.35 10.40
C VAL A 296 -29.07 34.03 10.71
N GLU A 297 -29.31 35.22 10.18
CA GLU A 297 -30.59 35.96 10.35
C GLU A 297 -31.81 35.17 9.92
N LYS A 298 -31.69 34.51 8.77
CA LYS A 298 -32.75 33.66 8.20
C LYS A 298 -33.18 32.52 9.13
N TYR A 299 -32.20 31.88 9.80
CA TYR A 299 -32.43 30.72 10.63
C TYR A 299 -32.52 31.00 12.13
N GLU A 300 -32.28 32.24 12.56
CA GLU A 300 -32.28 32.65 13.97
C GLU A 300 -33.53 32.25 14.72
N THR A 301 -34.71 32.49 14.11
CA THR A 301 -35.99 32.13 14.71
C THR A 301 -36.45 30.70 14.44
N SER A 302 -36.26 30.20 13.23
CA SER A 302 -36.79 28.91 12.80
C SER A 302 -35.92 27.72 13.16
N ALA A 303 -34.59 27.93 13.32
CA ALA A 303 -33.60 26.90 13.63
C ALA A 303 -32.41 27.51 14.39
N PRO A 304 -32.60 28.02 15.62
CA PRO A 304 -31.56 28.80 16.36
C PRO A 304 -30.25 28.03 16.57
N ARG A 305 -30.30 26.72 16.78
CA ARG A 305 -29.09 25.89 16.87
C ARG A 305 -28.32 25.80 15.56
N LEU A 306 -29.00 25.85 14.42
CA LEU A 306 -28.37 25.90 13.11
C LEU A 306 -27.75 27.26 12.87
N ALA A 307 -28.42 28.37 13.21
CA ALA A 307 -27.92 29.71 13.12
C ALA A 307 -26.61 29.88 13.92
N GLU A 308 -26.62 29.52 15.19
CA GLU A 308 -25.43 29.51 16.06
C GLU A 308 -24.30 28.64 15.48
N TRP A 309 -24.64 27.48 14.93
CA TRP A 309 -23.66 26.58 14.33
C TRP A 309 -23.03 27.20 13.06
N ILE A 310 -23.84 27.83 12.19
CA ILE A 310 -23.39 28.52 10.98
C ILE A 310 -22.41 29.65 11.37
N GLU A 311 -22.79 30.50 12.29
CA GLU A 311 -21.99 31.62 12.74
C GLU A 311 -20.62 31.20 13.22
N ARG A 312 -20.54 30.15 14.05
CA ARG A 312 -19.28 29.64 14.62
C ARG A 312 -18.40 28.86 13.67
N ASN A 313 -19.01 28.09 12.76
CA ASN A 313 -18.27 27.07 12.03
C ASN A 313 -18.01 27.43 10.56
N VAL A 314 -18.94 28.11 9.89
CA VAL A 314 -18.80 28.40 8.46
C VAL A 314 -17.58 29.27 8.13
N PRO A 315 -17.17 30.27 8.97
CA PRO A 315 -15.96 31.06 8.73
C PRO A 315 -14.68 30.22 8.59
N GLU A 316 -14.57 29.06 9.27
CA GLU A 316 -13.44 28.11 9.13
C GLU A 316 -13.34 27.54 7.71
N GLY A 317 -14.42 27.53 6.95
CA GLY A 317 -14.50 27.09 5.55
C GLY A 317 -14.25 28.19 4.52
N LEU A 318 -13.92 29.39 4.93
CA LEU A 318 -13.73 30.56 4.06
C LEU A 318 -12.28 31.01 3.91
N THR A 319 -11.34 30.35 4.55
CA THR A 319 -9.90 30.65 4.47
C THR A 319 -9.39 30.62 3.03
N VAL A 320 -9.92 29.70 2.23
CA VAL A 320 -9.57 29.52 0.82
C VAL A 320 -9.84 30.78 -0.06
N PHE A 321 -10.63 31.72 0.41
CA PHE A 321 -10.89 32.98 -0.31
C PHE A 321 -9.66 33.90 -0.39
N ALA A 322 -8.60 33.64 0.38
CA ALA A 322 -7.32 34.34 0.24
C ALA A 322 -6.59 33.99 -1.08
N TRP A 323 -6.98 32.92 -1.76
CA TRP A 323 -6.38 32.47 -3.02
C TRP A 323 -7.24 32.81 -4.24
N PRO A 324 -6.63 32.90 -5.45
CA PRO A 324 -7.34 33.15 -6.70
C PRO A 324 -8.44 32.11 -6.97
N ALA A 325 -9.53 32.51 -7.60
CA ALA A 325 -10.69 31.67 -7.86
C ALA A 325 -10.36 30.36 -8.61
N ALA A 326 -9.38 30.39 -9.51
CA ALA A 326 -8.91 29.20 -10.24
C ALA A 326 -8.36 28.10 -9.33
N ILE A 327 -7.66 28.47 -8.26
CA ILE A 327 -7.04 27.57 -7.28
C ILE A 327 -8.06 27.22 -6.19
N ARG A 328 -8.85 28.18 -5.73
CA ARG A 328 -9.84 28.07 -4.65
C ARG A 328 -10.72 26.84 -4.79
N ARG A 329 -11.25 26.61 -6.00
CA ARG A 329 -12.15 25.50 -6.30
C ARG A 329 -11.52 24.12 -6.01
N ARG A 330 -10.19 23.99 -6.09
CA ARG A 330 -9.45 22.75 -5.86
C ARG A 330 -9.05 22.55 -4.40
N LEU A 331 -9.00 23.64 -3.62
CA LEU A 331 -8.53 23.64 -2.23
C LEU A 331 -9.65 23.71 -1.18
N ARG A 332 -10.90 23.90 -1.59
CA ARG A 332 -12.03 24.07 -0.67
C ARG A 332 -12.53 22.78 -0.03
N THR A 333 -12.12 21.62 -0.54
CA THR A 333 -12.60 20.31 -0.08
C THR A 333 -11.48 19.27 -0.08
N THR A 334 -11.67 18.21 0.69
CA THR A 334 -10.82 17.03 0.69
C THR A 334 -11.18 16.02 -0.42
N ASN A 335 -12.00 16.39 -1.41
CA ASN A 335 -12.44 15.52 -2.52
C ASN A 335 -11.27 14.88 -3.28
N LEU A 336 -10.09 15.52 -3.22
CA LEU A 336 -8.85 15.00 -3.75
C LEU A 336 -8.49 13.65 -3.11
N LEU A 337 -8.76 13.51 -1.82
CA LEU A 337 -8.54 12.28 -1.05
C LEU A 337 -9.67 11.27 -1.23
N GLU A 338 -10.86 11.67 -1.70
CA GLU A 338 -11.97 10.71 -1.90
C GLU A 338 -11.62 9.60 -2.88
N ARG A 339 -10.90 9.93 -3.97
CA ARG A 339 -10.45 8.91 -4.93
C ARG A 339 -9.43 7.97 -4.28
N LEU A 340 -8.48 8.51 -3.52
CA LEU A 340 -7.50 7.74 -2.77
C LEU A 340 -8.19 6.87 -1.71
N ASN A 341 -9.09 7.45 -0.92
CA ASN A 341 -9.85 6.73 0.09
C ASN A 341 -10.74 5.63 -0.52
N ARG A 342 -11.28 5.84 -1.71
CA ARG A 342 -12.04 4.83 -2.45
C ARG A 342 -11.14 3.67 -2.86
N GLU A 343 -9.93 3.93 -3.34
CA GLU A 343 -8.95 2.92 -3.68
C GLU A 343 -8.45 2.18 -2.43
N LEU A 344 -8.12 2.88 -1.37
CA LEU A 344 -7.79 2.27 -0.08
C LEU A 344 -8.94 1.36 0.40
N LYS A 345 -10.18 1.84 0.35
CA LYS A 345 -11.36 1.06 0.72
C LYS A 345 -11.53 -0.19 -0.16
N ARG A 346 -11.27 -0.09 -1.46
CA ARG A 346 -11.33 -1.23 -2.37
C ARG A 346 -10.34 -2.33 -1.96
N ARG A 347 -9.11 -1.94 -1.61
CA ARG A 347 -8.05 -2.86 -1.17
C ARG A 347 -8.31 -3.42 0.22
N THR A 348 -8.70 -2.59 1.18
CA THR A 348 -8.92 -3.01 2.57
C THR A 348 -10.19 -3.84 2.76
N ARG A 349 -11.21 -3.69 1.91
CA ARG A 349 -12.45 -4.51 1.96
C ARG A 349 -12.22 -6.01 1.90
N VAL A 350 -11.12 -6.44 1.33
CA VAL A 350 -10.77 -7.87 1.18
C VAL A 350 -10.35 -8.46 2.52
N ALA A 351 -9.72 -7.66 3.37
CA ALA A 351 -9.41 -8.00 4.74
C ALA A 351 -10.39 -7.26 5.67
N THR A 352 -11.51 -7.89 6.03
CA THR A 352 -12.48 -7.31 6.97
C THR A 352 -11.87 -7.05 8.35
N LEU A 353 -10.75 -7.70 8.65
CA LEU A 353 -9.97 -7.57 9.88
C LEU A 353 -8.50 -7.82 9.58
N PHE A 354 -7.65 -6.85 9.87
CA PHE A 354 -6.20 -6.99 9.74
C PHE A 354 -5.61 -7.70 10.97
N PRO A 355 -4.61 -8.60 10.78
CA PRO A 355 -4.00 -9.34 11.90
C PRO A 355 -3.19 -8.43 12.84
N ASN A 356 -2.68 -7.31 12.35
CA ASN A 356 -1.93 -6.28 13.10
C ASN A 356 -1.81 -4.99 12.28
N GLU A 357 -1.32 -3.93 12.93
CA GLU A 357 -1.13 -2.60 12.32
C GLU A 357 -0.11 -2.62 11.18
N ALA A 358 0.95 -3.44 11.27
CA ALA A 358 1.97 -3.55 10.24
C ALA A 358 1.39 -4.09 8.93
N SER A 359 0.47 -5.06 9.01
CA SER A 359 -0.22 -5.59 7.82
C SER A 359 -1.15 -4.56 7.18
N LEU A 360 -1.84 -3.74 7.99
CA LEU A 360 -2.64 -2.63 7.49
C LEU A 360 -1.73 -1.57 6.84
N LEU A 361 -0.66 -1.15 7.54
CA LEU A 361 0.29 -0.15 7.03
C LEU A 361 0.91 -0.58 5.69
N ARG A 362 1.29 -1.85 5.55
CA ARG A 362 1.80 -2.41 4.29
C ARG A 362 0.79 -2.23 3.16
N LEU A 363 -0.47 -2.62 3.37
CA LEU A 363 -1.49 -2.57 2.33
C LEU A 363 -1.85 -1.13 1.93
N VAL A 364 -1.89 -0.20 2.88
CA VAL A 364 -2.23 1.21 2.59
C VAL A 364 -1.04 2.00 2.06
N SER A 365 0.21 1.50 2.22
CA SER A 365 1.42 2.12 1.67
C SER A 365 1.73 1.67 0.23
N ALA A 366 1.25 0.51 -0.18
CA ALA A 366 1.43 -0.06 -1.51
C ALA A 366 0.42 0.48 -2.51
#